data_b6c42d8dc564568e5b32b37ffa8882ba
#
_entry.id   b6c42d8dc564568e5b32b37ffa8882ba
#
_cell.length_a   1.000
_cell.length_b   1.000
_cell.length_c   1.000
_cell.angle_alpha   90.00
_cell.angle_beta   90.00
_cell.angle_gamma   90.00
#
_symmetry.space_group_name_H-M   'P 1'
#
loop_
_entity.id
_entity.type
_entity.pdbx_description
1 polymer ?
#
loop_
_entity_poly.entity_id
_entity_poly.type
_entity_poly.pdbx_seq_one_letter_code
_entity_poly.pdbx_strand_id
1 'polypeptide(L)'
;MTETNDQTQFTEIPGAADVPAAADAPQQRRGGRGDGKGRGGGRGRDRDNRRGQERDSEWQERVVQIRRVSKTVKGGKKMSFRAIVVVGNERGQVGVGVGKAGDVIGAVRKGVADGKKHLVKVPLTRNSSIPTLSNGRDGAASVLIRPAAPGTGVIAGGSIRTVLELAGIKNVLAKRLGSKTPLNNARAAMVALAALRTHKETAKERGISLEQIYS
;
A
#
# COMPACT_ATOMS: atom_id res chain seq x y z
N MET A 1 -51.90 -9.95 -28.88
CA MET A 1 -51.84 -11.37 -29.21
C MET A 1 -50.57 -11.51 -30.06
N THR A 2 -49.51 -11.95 -29.54
CA THR A 2 -48.94 -13.24 -29.26
C THR A 2 -47.70 -13.09 -28.37
N GLU A 3 -47.77 -13.69 -27.22
CA GLU A 3 -46.66 -13.88 -26.28
C GLU A 3 -45.71 -14.94 -26.87
N THR A 4 -44.44 -14.69 -26.97
CA THR A 4 -43.37 -15.68 -27.14
C THR A 4 -42.51 -15.77 -25.92
N ASN A 5 -42.78 -16.82 -25.19
CA ASN A 5 -42.10 -17.31 -24.01
C ASN A 5 -40.77 -17.97 -24.45
N ASP A 6 -39.62 -17.38 -24.15
CA ASP A 6 -38.31 -17.98 -24.39
C ASP A 6 -37.73 -18.52 -23.08
N GLN A 7 -37.90 -19.82 -22.87
CA GLN A 7 -37.32 -20.60 -21.79
C GLN A 7 -35.89 -20.98 -22.18
N THR A 8 -34.90 -20.30 -21.66
CA THR A 8 -33.50 -20.73 -21.74
C THR A 8 -33.27 -21.88 -20.76
N GLN A 9 -33.12 -23.08 -21.31
CA GLN A 9 -32.73 -24.31 -20.62
C GLN A 9 -31.30 -24.20 -20.09
N PHE A 10 -31.17 -24.36 -18.78
CA PHE A 10 -29.88 -24.62 -18.12
C PHE A 10 -29.47 -26.06 -18.43
N THR A 11 -28.39 -26.24 -19.18
CA THR A 11 -27.72 -27.53 -19.36
C THR A 11 -26.84 -27.82 -18.15
N GLU A 12 -27.19 -28.86 -17.40
CA GLU A 12 -26.39 -29.48 -16.36
C GLU A 12 -25.09 -30.05 -16.91
N ILE A 13 -23.97 -29.80 -16.25
CA ILE A 13 -22.67 -30.42 -16.54
C ILE A 13 -22.54 -31.66 -15.65
N PRO A 14 -22.47 -32.88 -16.21
CA PRO A 14 -22.20 -34.07 -15.43
C PRO A 14 -20.70 -34.31 -15.25
N GLY A 15 -20.31 -34.79 -14.08
CA GLY A 15 -19.04 -35.50 -13.91
C GLY A 15 -18.10 -34.99 -12.87
N ALA A 16 -18.41 -35.14 -11.58
CA ALA A 16 -17.40 -35.26 -10.54
C ALA A 16 -16.92 -36.73 -10.55
N ALA A 17 -15.73 -36.98 -11.12
CA ALA A 17 -15.08 -38.29 -11.07
C ALA A 17 -14.15 -38.35 -9.86
N ASP A 18 -14.27 -39.42 -9.10
CA ASP A 18 -13.49 -39.93 -8.01
C ASP A 18 -11.97 -39.77 -8.21
N VAL A 19 -11.28 -39.25 -7.19
CA VAL A 19 -9.83 -39.30 -7.07
C VAL A 19 -9.50 -40.37 -6.04
N PRO A 20 -8.78 -41.46 -6.39
CA PRO A 20 -8.40 -42.50 -5.43
C PRO A 20 -7.28 -42.01 -4.51
N ALA A 21 -7.42 -42.35 -3.22
CA ALA A 21 -6.44 -42.17 -2.18
C ALA A 21 -5.12 -42.90 -2.51
N ALA A 22 -4.01 -42.19 -2.56
CA ALA A 22 -2.69 -42.75 -2.73
C ALA A 22 -2.14 -43.27 -1.41
N ALA A 23 -1.66 -44.51 -1.48
CA ALA A 23 -1.16 -45.36 -0.43
C ALA A 23 0.12 -44.83 0.24
N ASP A 24 0.20 -45.21 1.51
CA ASP A 24 1.30 -45.36 2.45
C ASP A 24 2.66 -45.69 1.80
N ALA A 25 3.72 -44.95 2.12
CA ALA A 25 5.09 -45.28 1.84
C ALA A 25 5.91 -45.33 3.15
N PRO A 26 6.78 -46.33 3.38
CA PRO A 26 7.33 -46.65 4.68
C PRO A 26 8.49 -45.75 5.11
N GLN A 27 8.47 -45.40 6.40
CA GLN A 27 9.52 -44.70 7.13
C GLN A 27 10.79 -45.53 7.22
N GLN A 28 11.88 -45.11 6.62
CA GLN A 28 13.23 -45.61 6.95
C GLN A 28 13.85 -44.78 8.07
N ARG A 29 13.93 -45.40 9.26
CA ARG A 29 14.73 -44.93 10.38
C ARG A 29 16.22 -45.16 10.06
N ARG A 30 17.00 -44.10 10.00
CA ARG A 30 18.47 -44.18 10.17
C ARG A 30 18.89 -43.36 11.36
N GLY A 31 19.31 -44.04 12.38
CA GLY A 31 19.95 -43.48 13.57
C GLY A 31 21.35 -42.96 13.23
N GLY A 32 21.69 -41.84 13.82
CA GLY A 32 23.01 -41.24 13.82
C GLY A 32 23.20 -40.52 15.16
N ARG A 33 23.90 -41.15 16.10
CA ARG A 33 24.42 -40.55 17.32
C ARG A 33 25.44 -39.48 16.94
N GLY A 34 25.33 -38.30 17.55
CA GLY A 34 26.34 -37.25 17.49
C GLY A 34 26.17 -36.34 18.71
N ASP A 35 26.89 -36.66 19.77
CA ASP A 35 27.09 -35.80 20.93
C ASP A 35 27.81 -34.52 20.50
N GLY A 36 27.21 -33.37 20.76
CA GLY A 36 27.78 -32.06 20.52
C GLY A 36 27.26 -31.04 21.53
N LYS A 37 27.95 -31.00 22.68
CA LYS A 37 27.78 -30.04 23.76
C LYS A 37 28.08 -28.63 23.27
N GLY A 38 27.06 -27.76 23.13
CA GLY A 38 27.18 -26.33 22.78
C GLY A 38 26.18 -25.50 23.58
N ARG A 39 26.48 -25.20 24.83
CA ARG A 39 25.81 -24.18 25.65
C ARG A 39 26.24 -22.80 25.17
N GLY A 40 25.31 -21.92 24.85
CA GLY A 40 25.55 -20.48 24.83
C GLY A 40 24.83 -19.74 23.67
N GLY A 41 23.88 -18.89 23.98
CA GLY A 41 23.49 -17.80 23.10
C GLY A 41 22.06 -17.75 22.58
N GLY A 42 21.04 -18.19 23.35
CA GLY A 42 19.62 -18.13 22.90
C GLY A 42 18.80 -16.91 23.32
N ARG A 43 19.31 -16.03 24.19
CA ARG A 43 18.47 -14.95 24.78
C ARG A 43 18.45 -13.61 24.03
N GLY A 44 19.32 -13.40 23.03
CA GLY A 44 19.38 -12.14 22.25
C GLY A 44 18.46 -12.14 21.02
N ARG A 45 18.31 -13.27 20.33
CA ARG A 45 17.56 -13.35 19.05
C ARG A 45 16.05 -13.19 19.21
N ASP A 46 15.46 -13.61 20.34
CA ASP A 46 14.03 -13.50 20.58
C ASP A 46 13.57 -12.07 20.91
N ARG A 47 14.45 -11.24 21.49
CA ARG A 47 14.14 -9.83 21.77
C ARG A 47 14.14 -8.97 20.51
N ASP A 48 15.07 -9.23 19.58
CA ASP A 48 15.12 -8.51 18.30
C ASP A 48 13.96 -8.89 17.38
N ASN A 49 13.53 -10.17 17.41
CA ASN A 49 12.39 -10.64 16.63
C ASN A 49 11.05 -10.08 17.16
N ARG A 50 10.88 -9.94 18.48
CA ARG A 50 9.69 -9.30 19.07
C ARG A 50 9.63 -7.81 18.75
N ARG A 51 10.75 -7.08 18.86
CA ARG A 51 10.81 -5.66 18.46
C ARG A 51 10.55 -5.44 16.95
N GLY A 52 10.95 -6.38 16.10
CA GLY A 52 10.64 -6.37 14.67
C GLY A 52 9.15 -6.55 14.41
N GLN A 53 8.50 -7.49 15.08
CA GLN A 53 7.06 -7.75 14.94
C GLN A 53 6.18 -6.62 15.49
N GLU A 54 6.54 -6.02 16.63
CA GLU A 54 5.82 -4.86 17.17
C GLU A 54 5.91 -3.62 16.25
N ARG A 55 7.05 -3.38 15.63
CA ARG A 55 7.22 -2.30 14.64
C ARG A 55 6.45 -2.57 13.34
N ASP A 56 6.30 -3.81 12.93
CA ASP A 56 5.54 -4.17 11.73
C ASP A 56 4.03 -4.07 11.95
N SER A 57 3.51 -4.26 13.17
CA SER A 57 2.09 -4.11 13.50
C SER A 57 1.58 -2.67 13.46
N GLU A 58 2.45 -1.67 13.54
CA GLU A 58 2.09 -0.24 13.44
C GLU A 58 1.82 0.22 12.00
N TRP A 59 2.26 -0.56 10.99
CA TRP A 59 2.16 -0.19 9.59
C TRP A 59 0.99 -0.89 8.91
N GLN A 60 0.08 -0.10 8.40
CA GLN A 60 -0.97 -0.58 7.51
C GLN A 60 -0.50 -0.55 6.06
N GLU A 61 -0.88 -1.57 5.32
CA GLU A 61 -0.48 -1.77 3.93
C GLU A 61 -1.73 -1.88 3.05
N ARG A 62 -1.76 -1.14 1.95
CA ARG A 62 -2.85 -1.26 0.97
C ARG A 62 -2.31 -1.34 -0.45
N VAL A 63 -2.74 -2.35 -1.17
CA VAL A 63 -2.38 -2.54 -2.58
C VAL A 63 -3.29 -1.65 -3.44
N VAL A 64 -2.68 -0.76 -4.23
CA VAL A 64 -3.39 0.12 -5.16
C VAL A 64 -3.66 -0.59 -6.47
N GLN A 65 -2.66 -1.31 -7.00
CA GLN A 65 -2.78 -2.01 -8.27
C GLN A 65 -1.77 -3.15 -8.39
N ILE A 66 -2.22 -4.27 -8.96
CA ILE A 66 -1.37 -5.37 -9.42
C ILE A 66 -1.53 -5.49 -10.93
N ARG A 67 -0.41 -5.61 -11.65
CA ARG A 67 -0.41 -5.85 -13.09
C ARG A 67 0.58 -6.95 -13.44
N ARG A 68 0.19 -7.84 -14.34
CA ARG A 68 1.09 -8.77 -15.00
C ARG A 68 1.93 -8.01 -16.03
N VAL A 69 3.23 -8.15 -15.98
CA VAL A 69 4.20 -7.54 -16.90
C VAL A 69 5.02 -8.62 -17.55
N SER A 70 5.43 -8.41 -18.79
CA SER A 70 6.21 -9.38 -19.55
C SER A 70 7.49 -8.76 -20.08
N LYS A 71 8.55 -9.56 -20.19
CA LYS A 71 9.78 -9.25 -20.90
C LYS A 71 9.96 -10.30 -22.00
N THR A 72 10.08 -9.83 -23.24
CA THR A 72 10.40 -10.70 -24.37
C THR A 72 11.88 -11.04 -24.34
N VAL A 73 12.20 -12.32 -24.43
CA VAL A 73 13.57 -12.88 -24.44
C VAL A 73 13.69 -13.88 -25.60
N LYS A 74 14.92 -14.26 -25.97
CA LYS A 74 15.14 -15.38 -26.89
C LYS A 74 14.45 -16.63 -26.31
N GLY A 75 13.55 -17.25 -27.06
CA GLY A 75 12.75 -18.39 -26.62
C GLY A 75 11.37 -18.06 -26.03
N GLY A 76 10.94 -16.78 -25.94
CA GLY A 76 9.58 -16.44 -25.56
C GLY A 76 9.41 -15.22 -24.65
N LYS A 77 8.30 -15.18 -23.92
CA LYS A 77 7.95 -14.06 -23.01
C LYS A 77 8.04 -14.52 -21.54
N LYS A 78 8.95 -13.92 -20.77
CA LYS A 78 9.03 -14.13 -19.33
C LYS A 78 8.04 -13.22 -18.61
N MET A 79 7.06 -13.82 -17.93
CA MET A 79 6.03 -13.10 -17.17
C MET A 79 6.47 -12.79 -15.74
N SER A 80 5.98 -11.68 -15.20
CA SER A 80 6.17 -11.25 -13.80
C SER A 80 4.98 -10.41 -13.36
N PHE A 81 4.83 -10.21 -12.05
CA PHE A 81 3.82 -9.32 -11.47
C PHE A 81 4.48 -8.05 -10.93
N ARG A 82 3.82 -6.91 -11.17
CA ARG A 82 4.17 -5.63 -10.57
C ARG A 82 3.05 -5.19 -9.65
N ALA A 83 3.36 -4.96 -8.38
CA ALA A 83 2.46 -4.42 -7.38
C ALA A 83 2.84 -2.97 -7.05
N ILE A 84 1.85 -2.11 -6.92
CA ILE A 84 1.95 -0.75 -6.38
C ILE A 84 1.30 -0.80 -5.01
N VAL A 85 2.07 -0.49 -3.97
CA VAL A 85 1.64 -0.59 -2.57
C VAL A 85 1.84 0.75 -1.89
N VAL A 86 0.90 1.12 -1.04
CA VAL A 86 1.02 2.25 -0.13
C VAL A 86 1.12 1.71 1.29
N VAL A 87 2.04 2.25 2.06
CA VAL A 87 2.29 1.90 3.47
C VAL A 87 2.14 3.14 4.32
N GLY A 88 1.42 3.07 5.43
CA GLY A 88 1.25 4.20 6.33
C GLY A 88 0.93 3.75 7.75
N ASN A 89 1.10 4.64 8.70
CA ASN A 89 0.83 4.39 10.13
C ASN A 89 -0.41 5.13 10.66
N GLU A 90 -1.18 5.79 9.80
CA GLU A 90 -2.34 6.63 10.17
C GLU A 90 -2.00 7.76 11.17
N ARG A 91 -0.72 8.00 11.43
CA ARG A 91 -0.21 9.02 12.37
C ARG A 91 0.66 10.09 11.68
N GLY A 92 0.41 10.32 10.40
CA GLY A 92 1.13 11.32 9.61
C GLY A 92 2.38 10.79 8.90
N GLN A 93 2.54 9.48 8.73
CA GLN A 93 3.61 8.92 7.91
C GLN A 93 3.03 8.02 6.84
N VAL A 94 3.44 8.22 5.61
CA VAL A 94 3.00 7.44 4.46
C VAL A 94 4.12 7.30 3.44
N GLY A 95 4.15 6.17 2.74
CA GLY A 95 5.12 5.88 1.69
C GLY A 95 4.49 5.11 0.54
N VAL A 96 5.00 5.29 -0.66
CA VAL A 96 4.56 4.59 -1.87
C VAL A 96 5.72 3.75 -2.38
N GLY A 97 5.48 2.45 -2.56
CA GLY A 97 6.48 1.52 -3.06
C GLY A 97 6.00 0.71 -4.25
N VAL A 98 6.96 0.26 -5.06
CA VAL A 98 6.73 -0.58 -6.23
C VAL A 98 7.55 -1.85 -6.12
N GLY A 99 6.87 -2.99 -6.18
CA GLY A 99 7.51 -4.30 -6.17
C GLY A 99 7.29 -5.06 -7.47
N LYS A 100 8.29 -5.84 -7.89
CA LYS A 100 8.21 -6.76 -9.02
C LYS A 100 8.77 -8.13 -8.63
N ALA A 101 8.01 -9.20 -8.92
CA ALA A 101 8.43 -10.58 -8.68
C ALA A 101 7.76 -11.55 -9.67
N GLY A 102 8.18 -12.81 -9.69
CA GLY A 102 7.51 -13.88 -10.45
C GLY A 102 6.15 -14.24 -9.86
N ASP A 103 5.97 -14.01 -8.56
CA ASP A 103 4.80 -14.31 -7.76
C ASP A 103 4.17 -13.01 -7.22
N VAL A 104 2.84 -13.02 -7.02
CA VAL A 104 2.08 -11.84 -6.55
C VAL A 104 2.48 -11.48 -5.11
N ILE A 105 2.55 -12.47 -4.22
CA ILE A 105 2.90 -12.27 -2.81
C ILE A 105 4.31 -11.68 -2.69
N GLY A 106 5.27 -12.22 -3.45
CA GLY A 106 6.62 -11.71 -3.51
C GLY A 106 6.72 -10.29 -4.07
N ALA A 107 5.86 -9.90 -5.04
CA ALA A 107 5.79 -8.55 -5.56
C ALA A 107 5.26 -7.56 -4.50
N VAL A 108 4.21 -7.95 -3.75
CA VAL A 108 3.64 -7.13 -2.66
C VAL A 108 4.68 -6.92 -1.56
N ARG A 109 5.33 -8.00 -1.05
CA ARG A 109 6.38 -7.90 -0.02
C ARG A 109 7.52 -6.95 -0.41
N LYS A 110 7.98 -7.02 -1.67
CA LYS A 110 8.99 -6.09 -2.20
C LYS A 110 8.47 -4.66 -2.27
N GLY A 111 7.20 -4.46 -2.66
CA GLY A 111 6.56 -3.15 -2.69
C GLY A 111 6.46 -2.52 -1.31
N VAL A 112 6.10 -3.29 -0.30
CA VAL A 112 6.07 -2.85 1.11
C VAL A 112 7.46 -2.43 1.60
N ALA A 113 8.46 -3.26 1.36
CA ALA A 113 9.85 -2.96 1.75
C ALA A 113 10.38 -1.69 1.05
N ASP A 114 9.97 -1.44 -0.20
CA ASP A 114 10.28 -0.21 -0.94
C ASP A 114 9.53 0.99 -0.37
N GLY A 115 8.23 0.86 -0.08
CA GLY A 115 7.42 1.91 0.55
C GLY A 115 7.93 2.35 1.91
N LYS A 116 8.38 1.41 2.75
CA LYS A 116 9.01 1.69 4.05
C LYS A 116 10.32 2.48 3.95
N LYS A 117 11.01 2.48 2.80
CA LYS A 117 12.21 3.29 2.56
C LYS A 117 11.91 4.73 2.17
N HIS A 118 10.75 4.98 1.58
CA HIS A 118 10.33 6.28 1.02
C HIS A 118 9.19 6.89 1.83
N LEU A 119 9.32 6.92 3.16
CA LEU A 119 8.33 7.50 4.05
C LEU A 119 8.42 9.02 4.08
N VAL A 120 7.28 9.69 3.97
CA VAL A 120 7.11 11.14 4.11
C VAL A 120 6.31 11.44 5.37
N LYS A 121 6.74 12.44 6.14
CA LYS A 121 5.99 12.97 7.27
C LYS A 121 5.04 14.04 6.80
N VAL A 122 3.79 13.92 7.19
CA VAL A 122 2.69 14.81 6.82
C VAL A 122 2.25 15.59 8.07
N PRO A 123 2.23 16.92 8.05
CA PRO A 123 1.70 17.70 9.15
C PRO A 123 0.18 17.57 9.21
N LEU A 124 -0.34 16.98 10.29
CA LEU A 124 -1.76 16.84 10.56
C LEU A 124 -2.26 17.96 11.46
N THR A 125 -3.44 18.52 11.18
CA THR A 125 -4.15 19.45 12.04
C THR A 125 -4.95 18.71 13.12
N ARG A 126 -5.45 19.42 14.15
CA ARG A 126 -6.31 18.83 15.20
C ARG A 126 -7.55 18.12 14.62
N ASN A 127 -8.09 18.59 13.50
CA ASN A 127 -9.25 18.01 12.83
C ASN A 127 -8.91 16.85 11.89
N SER A 128 -7.71 16.26 11.99
CA SER A 128 -7.21 15.23 11.08
C SER A 128 -7.34 15.65 9.60
N SER A 129 -7.06 16.93 9.32
CA SER A 129 -7.03 17.55 8.00
C SER A 129 -5.61 18.07 7.71
N ILE A 130 -5.43 18.71 6.56
CA ILE A 130 -4.18 19.37 6.16
C ILE A 130 -4.22 20.87 6.50
N PRO A 131 -3.07 21.52 6.78
CA PRO A 131 -3.03 22.92 7.15
C PRO A 131 -3.38 23.88 5.99
N THR A 132 -2.90 23.60 4.79
CA THR A 132 -3.02 24.49 3.64
C THR A 132 -3.37 23.74 2.36
N LEU A 133 -3.83 24.48 1.33
CA LEU A 133 -3.97 23.95 -0.02
C LEU A 133 -2.60 23.59 -0.58
N SER A 134 -2.49 22.44 -1.23
CA SER A 134 -1.26 22.00 -1.88
C SER A 134 -1.54 21.40 -3.26
N ASN A 135 -0.59 21.59 -4.16
CA ASN A 135 -0.60 21.00 -5.49
C ASN A 135 0.70 20.21 -5.69
N GLY A 136 0.60 18.90 -5.94
CA GLY A 136 1.74 18.05 -6.22
C GLY A 136 1.72 17.56 -7.67
N ARG A 137 2.91 17.45 -8.27
CA ARG A 137 3.08 16.96 -9.64
C ARG A 137 4.15 15.88 -9.70
N ASP A 138 3.85 14.78 -10.40
CA ASP A 138 4.81 13.73 -10.73
C ASP A 138 4.60 13.27 -12.18
N GLY A 139 5.57 13.56 -13.03
CA GLY A 139 5.44 13.37 -14.48
C GLY A 139 4.23 14.13 -15.03
N ALA A 140 3.32 13.43 -15.73
CA ALA A 140 2.10 13.99 -16.30
C ALA A 140 0.89 13.99 -15.33
N ALA A 141 1.05 13.49 -14.10
CA ALA A 141 0.01 13.54 -13.08
C ALA A 141 0.16 14.80 -12.23
N SER A 142 -0.96 15.47 -11.97
CA SER A 142 -1.07 16.58 -11.02
C SER A 142 -2.22 16.29 -10.07
N VAL A 143 -2.03 16.60 -8.79
CA VAL A 143 -3.00 16.36 -7.72
C VAL A 143 -3.15 17.62 -6.90
N LEU A 144 -4.37 18.16 -6.87
CA LEU A 144 -4.75 19.28 -6.03
C LEU A 144 -5.38 18.72 -4.75
N ILE A 145 -4.90 19.17 -3.58
CA ILE A 145 -5.41 18.77 -2.27
C ILE A 145 -5.84 20.03 -1.52
N ARG A 146 -7.06 20.02 -0.97
CA ARG A 146 -7.64 21.13 -0.19
C ARG A 146 -8.06 20.65 1.20
N PRO A 147 -7.87 21.44 2.24
CA PRO A 147 -8.42 21.12 3.56
C PRO A 147 -9.96 21.11 3.50
N ALA A 148 -10.57 20.31 4.37
CA ALA A 148 -12.03 20.22 4.46
C ALA A 148 -12.48 20.31 5.93
N ALA A 149 -13.75 20.69 6.11
CA ALA A 149 -14.38 20.75 7.43
C ALA A 149 -14.47 19.36 8.08
N PRO A 150 -14.52 19.29 9.42
CA PRO A 150 -14.74 18.03 10.13
C PRO A 150 -16.04 17.36 9.67
N GLY A 151 -16.00 16.05 9.44
CA GLY A 151 -17.15 15.26 8.97
C GLY A 151 -17.30 15.17 7.44
N THR A 152 -16.51 15.90 6.65
CA THR A 152 -16.52 15.79 5.19
C THR A 152 -16.03 14.43 4.69
N GLY A 153 -15.08 13.81 5.40
CA GLY A 153 -14.43 12.59 4.96
C GLY A 153 -13.36 12.80 3.90
N VAL A 154 -12.83 11.71 3.34
CA VAL A 154 -11.82 11.74 2.27
C VAL A 154 -12.51 11.65 0.92
N ILE A 155 -12.57 12.77 0.20
CA ILE A 155 -13.13 12.85 -1.15
C ILE A 155 -11.98 12.94 -2.15
N ALA A 156 -11.59 11.80 -2.73
CA ALA A 156 -10.43 11.68 -3.60
C ALA A 156 -10.55 10.51 -4.59
N GLY A 157 -9.75 10.53 -5.66
CA GLY A 157 -9.60 9.39 -6.57
C GLY A 157 -8.89 8.21 -5.90
N GLY A 158 -9.16 6.97 -6.33
CA GLY A 158 -8.77 5.73 -5.63
C GLY A 158 -7.33 5.67 -5.12
N SER A 159 -6.32 5.91 -5.97
CA SER A 159 -4.90 5.88 -5.54
C SER A 159 -4.54 7.02 -4.58
N ILE A 160 -5.10 8.20 -4.80
CA ILE A 160 -4.90 9.37 -3.93
C ILE A 160 -5.59 9.13 -2.58
N ARG A 161 -6.82 8.62 -2.61
CA ARG A 161 -7.58 8.29 -1.41
C ARG A 161 -6.82 7.32 -0.51
N THR A 162 -6.25 6.26 -1.08
CA THR A 162 -5.45 5.29 -0.34
C THR A 162 -4.25 5.94 0.36
N VAL A 163 -3.55 6.88 -0.31
CA VAL A 163 -2.42 7.61 0.28
C VAL A 163 -2.89 8.49 1.44
N LEU A 164 -3.99 9.23 1.27
CA LEU A 164 -4.51 10.16 2.28
C LEU A 164 -5.06 9.44 3.52
N GLU A 165 -5.78 8.33 3.34
CA GLU A 165 -6.30 7.50 4.44
C GLU A 165 -5.14 6.90 5.26
N LEU A 166 -4.15 6.30 4.61
CA LEU A 166 -2.98 5.71 5.28
C LEU A 166 -2.04 6.76 5.91
N ALA A 167 -2.09 8.01 5.45
CA ALA A 167 -1.44 9.13 6.12
C ALA A 167 -2.15 9.55 7.42
N GLY A 168 -3.39 9.09 7.65
CA GLY A 168 -4.21 9.47 8.81
C GLY A 168 -5.04 10.73 8.61
N ILE A 169 -5.20 11.19 7.36
CA ILE A 169 -6.05 12.33 7.02
C ILE A 169 -7.49 11.83 6.92
N LYS A 170 -8.40 12.44 7.68
CA LYS A 170 -9.82 12.06 7.70
C LYS A 170 -10.72 13.04 6.94
N ASN A 171 -10.30 14.31 6.81
CA ASN A 171 -11.13 15.35 6.19
C ASN A 171 -10.31 16.09 5.14
N VAL A 172 -10.58 15.81 3.86
CA VAL A 172 -9.81 16.39 2.74
C VAL A 172 -10.57 16.26 1.42
N LEU A 173 -10.43 17.26 0.58
CA LEU A 173 -10.88 17.26 -0.81
C LEU A 173 -9.68 17.16 -1.73
N ALA A 174 -9.65 16.17 -2.61
CA ALA A 174 -8.56 16.03 -3.59
C ALA A 174 -9.10 15.76 -5.00
N LYS A 175 -8.48 16.41 -5.97
CA LYS A 175 -8.80 16.23 -7.38
C LYS A 175 -7.56 15.84 -8.15
N ARG A 176 -7.68 14.76 -8.91
CA ARG A 176 -6.70 14.37 -9.92
C ARG A 176 -6.86 15.22 -11.17
N LEU A 177 -5.76 15.81 -11.62
CA LEU A 177 -5.63 16.55 -12.87
C LEU A 177 -4.57 15.84 -13.72
N GLY A 178 -4.77 15.78 -15.04
CA GLY A 178 -3.83 15.13 -15.95
C GLY A 178 -3.91 13.59 -15.98
N SER A 179 -2.80 12.90 -15.89
CA SER A 179 -2.67 11.45 -16.14
C SER A 179 -3.55 10.58 -15.24
N LYS A 180 -4.07 9.47 -15.83
CA LYS A 180 -4.89 8.47 -15.11
C LYS A 180 -4.05 7.37 -14.44
N THR A 181 -2.72 7.38 -14.58
CA THR A 181 -1.82 6.34 -14.06
C THR A 181 -1.81 6.30 -12.54
N PRO A 182 -2.20 5.20 -11.88
CA PRO A 182 -2.30 5.14 -10.41
C PRO A 182 -0.98 5.42 -9.69
N LEU A 183 0.15 4.94 -10.23
CA LEU A 183 1.47 5.16 -9.64
C LEU A 183 1.84 6.65 -9.60
N ASN A 184 1.70 7.33 -10.73
CA ASN A 184 2.05 8.77 -10.82
C ASN A 184 1.11 9.60 -9.95
N ASN A 185 -0.18 9.24 -9.88
CA ASN A 185 -1.12 9.93 -9.00
C ASN A 185 -0.79 9.73 -7.51
N ALA A 186 -0.37 8.52 -7.11
CA ALA A 186 0.08 8.26 -5.74
C ALA A 186 1.36 9.06 -5.41
N ARG A 187 2.34 9.10 -6.33
CA ARG A 187 3.57 9.89 -6.16
C ARG A 187 3.29 11.39 -6.16
N ALA A 188 2.42 11.89 -7.05
CA ALA A 188 2.01 13.30 -7.04
C ALA A 188 1.33 13.69 -5.72
N ALA A 189 0.50 12.80 -5.14
CA ALA A 189 -0.06 13.01 -3.81
C ALA A 189 1.03 13.07 -2.72
N MET A 190 2.07 12.21 -2.80
CA MET A 190 3.22 12.27 -1.88
C MET A 190 3.98 13.59 -1.99
N VAL A 191 4.21 14.08 -3.22
CA VAL A 191 4.86 15.39 -3.45
C VAL A 191 4.00 16.53 -2.86
N ALA A 192 2.67 16.49 -3.07
CA ALA A 192 1.76 17.47 -2.49
C ALA A 192 1.79 17.47 -0.95
N LEU A 193 1.84 16.27 -0.33
CA LEU A 193 1.92 16.12 1.13
C LEU A 193 3.28 16.56 1.70
N ALA A 194 4.37 16.30 0.98
CA ALA A 194 5.71 16.75 1.36
C ALA A 194 5.89 18.26 1.29
N ALA A 195 5.14 18.92 0.38
CA ALA A 195 5.16 20.38 0.23
C ALA A 195 4.33 21.14 1.29
N LEU A 196 3.56 20.42 2.12
CA LEU A 196 2.76 21.04 3.19
C LEU A 196 3.66 21.63 4.26
N ARG A 197 3.34 22.86 4.66
CA ARG A 197 4.00 23.56 5.77
C ARG A 197 3.04 23.72 6.93
N THR A 198 3.57 23.64 8.13
CA THR A 198 2.80 23.95 9.34
C THR A 198 2.59 25.45 9.48
N HIS A 199 1.51 25.88 10.13
CA HIS A 199 1.30 27.30 10.42
C HIS A 199 2.47 27.92 11.23
N LYS A 200 3.11 27.12 12.11
CA LYS A 200 4.28 27.56 12.87
C LYS A 200 5.50 27.86 11.97
N GLU A 201 5.75 27.01 11.00
CA GLU A 201 6.83 27.20 10.01
C GLU A 201 6.54 28.43 9.14
N THR A 202 5.31 28.58 8.68
CA THR A 202 4.90 29.75 7.89
C THR A 202 5.02 31.06 8.69
N ALA A 203 4.64 31.06 9.98
CA ALA A 203 4.81 32.19 10.87
C ALA A 203 6.29 32.58 10.99
N LYS A 204 7.16 31.60 11.25
CA LYS A 204 8.60 31.80 11.38
C LYS A 204 9.23 32.35 10.09
N GLU A 205 8.85 31.82 8.93
CA GLU A 205 9.37 32.28 7.63
C GLU A 205 8.94 33.71 7.29
N ARG A 206 7.72 34.10 7.68
CA ARG A 206 7.18 35.43 7.44
C ARG A 206 7.51 36.44 8.54
N GLY A 207 8.08 36.00 9.66
CA GLY A 207 8.41 36.87 10.82
C GLY A 207 7.19 37.44 11.53
N ILE A 208 6.01 36.73 11.43
CA ILE A 208 4.73 37.18 12.02
C ILE A 208 4.30 36.27 13.15
N SER A 209 3.44 36.77 14.06
CA SER A 209 2.89 35.96 15.15
C SER A 209 1.90 34.91 14.62
N LEU A 210 1.70 33.81 15.39
CA LEU A 210 0.71 32.82 15.03
C LEU A 210 -0.72 33.39 15.00
N GLU A 211 -1.04 34.36 15.85
CA GLU A 211 -2.34 35.01 15.92
C GLU A 211 -2.68 35.74 14.61
N GLN A 212 -1.69 36.41 14.01
CA GLN A 212 -1.84 37.10 12.73
C GLN A 212 -2.05 36.18 11.52
N ILE A 213 -1.75 34.85 11.65
CA ILE A 213 -2.04 33.88 10.58
C ILE A 213 -3.48 33.42 10.65
N TYR A 214 -4.11 33.45 11.82
CA TYR A 214 -5.49 32.99 12.03
C TYR A 214 -6.53 34.11 11.96
N SER A 215 -6.06 35.38 11.99
CA SER A 215 -6.93 36.55 11.76
C SER A 215 -7.15 36.78 10.25
#